data_5c682cf19c5f4fc76c7c93599afea9f4
#
_entry.id   5c682cf19c5f4fc76c7c93599afea9f4
#
_cell.length_a   1.000
_cell.length_b   1.000
_cell.length_c   1.000
_cell.angle_alpha   90.00
_cell.angle_beta   90.00
_cell.angle_gamma   90.00
#
_symmetry.space_group_name_H-M   'P 1'
#
loop_
_entity.id
_entity.type
_entity.pdbx_description
1 polymer ?
#
loop_
_entity_poly.entity_id
_entity_poly.type
_entity_poly.pdbx_seq_one_letter_code
_entity_poly.pdbx_strand_id
1 'polypeptide(L)'
;MCLLSVTKNHRNPIKGPIIAWKIVEVISGKVFTPFQQFRITKKWKSAWKGYLAANDSCCTRYKSGFHCYTTQQDAAKARVLYMYMKTKKVIPVQIDEITTTGIDGTTYEIKQAMLKNYVAQKIRLMPQP
;
A
#
# COMPACT_ATOMS: atom_id res chain seq x y z
N MET A 1 -6.56 3.47 -4.40
CA MET A 1 -7.30 3.10 -3.19
C MET A 1 -6.94 4.04 -2.08
N CYS A 2 -7.94 4.53 -1.35
CA CYS A 2 -7.72 5.48 -0.27
C CYS A 2 -7.73 4.79 1.09
N LEU A 3 -7.03 5.36 2.06
CA LEU A 3 -7.12 4.89 3.44
C LEU A 3 -8.53 5.11 3.99
N LEU A 4 -8.96 4.22 4.86
CA LEU A 4 -10.19 4.42 5.63
C LEU A 4 -10.01 5.56 6.63
N SER A 5 -8.87 5.60 7.30
CA SER A 5 -8.53 6.69 8.21
C SER A 5 -7.01 6.91 8.24
N VAL A 6 -6.63 8.12 8.57
CA VAL A 6 -5.22 8.51 8.77
C VAL A 6 -4.90 8.45 10.25
N THR A 7 -3.92 7.63 10.62
CA THR A 7 -3.41 7.60 11.99
C THR A 7 -2.47 8.77 12.23
N LYS A 8 -1.56 9.00 11.26
CA LYS A 8 -0.60 10.09 11.37
C LYS A 8 -0.10 10.50 9.99
N ASN A 9 -0.12 11.80 9.70
CA ASN A 9 0.65 12.39 8.63
C ASN A 9 2.02 12.79 9.21
N HIS A 10 3.08 12.20 8.69
CA HIS A 10 4.43 12.44 9.19
C HIS A 10 4.97 13.75 8.65
N ARG A 11 5.23 14.69 9.53
CA ARG A 11 5.85 15.97 9.17
C ARG A 11 7.23 15.77 8.55
N ASN A 12 7.99 14.85 9.16
CA ASN A 12 9.25 14.36 8.60
C ASN A 12 9.03 12.93 8.16
N PRO A 13 9.17 12.62 6.86
CA PRO A 13 8.98 11.26 6.39
C PRO A 13 9.87 10.27 7.14
N ILE A 14 9.32 9.11 7.46
CA ILE A 14 10.10 8.03 8.01
C ILE A 14 10.99 7.49 6.90
N LYS A 15 12.29 7.54 7.09
CA LYS A 15 13.26 7.06 6.11
C LYS A 15 13.62 5.60 6.38
N GLY A 16 13.64 4.83 5.30
CA GLY A 16 14.00 3.42 5.33
C GLY A 16 15.32 3.16 4.64
N PRO A 17 15.47 2.03 3.97
CA PRO A 17 14.37 1.16 3.52
C PRO A 17 13.74 0.30 4.62
N ILE A 18 12.45 0.12 4.52
CA ILE A 18 11.65 -0.73 5.40
C ILE A 18 10.97 -1.79 4.54
N ILE A 19 10.85 -3.00 5.07
CA ILE A 19 10.10 -4.07 4.41
C ILE A 19 8.63 -3.91 4.76
N ALA A 20 7.80 -3.88 3.73
CA ALA A 20 6.35 -3.89 3.86
C ALA A 20 5.76 -4.92 2.90
N TRP A 21 4.46 -5.12 2.95
CA TRP A 21 3.78 -6.16 2.19
C TRP A 21 2.75 -5.51 1.28
N LYS A 22 2.76 -5.91 0.04
CA LYS A 22 1.86 -5.32 -0.96
C LYS A 22 1.13 -6.40 -1.73
N ILE A 23 -0.15 -6.14 -1.99
CA ILE A 23 -0.93 -6.92 -2.96
C ILE A 23 -0.57 -6.40 -4.34
N VAL A 24 -0.15 -7.30 -5.20
CA VAL A 24 0.27 -6.97 -6.56
C VAL A 24 -0.39 -7.89 -7.57
N GLU A 25 -0.41 -7.47 -8.81
CA GLU A 25 -0.72 -8.33 -9.95
C GLU A 25 0.55 -8.79 -10.62
N VAL A 26 0.61 -10.08 -10.94
CA VAL A 26 1.74 -10.63 -11.71
C VAL A 26 1.22 -11.03 -13.08
N ILE A 27 1.70 -10.36 -14.12
CA ILE A 27 1.29 -10.57 -15.49
C ILE A 27 2.54 -10.81 -16.32
N SER A 28 2.66 -11.97 -16.94
CA SER A 28 3.82 -12.36 -17.75
C SER A 28 5.16 -12.16 -17.03
N GLY A 29 5.20 -12.53 -15.75
CA GLY A 29 6.39 -12.39 -14.90
C GLY A 29 6.70 -10.96 -14.44
N LYS A 30 5.86 -10.00 -14.78
CA LYS A 30 6.02 -8.60 -14.38
C LYS A 30 5.07 -8.26 -13.26
N VAL A 31 5.53 -7.44 -12.33
CA VAL A 31 4.79 -7.05 -11.12
C VAL A 31 4.17 -5.67 -11.31
N PHE A 32 2.87 -5.58 -11.07
CA PHE A 32 2.11 -4.32 -11.17
C PHE A 32 1.32 -4.05 -9.90
N THR A 33 1.10 -2.79 -9.60
CA THR A 33 0.14 -2.40 -8.57
C THR A 33 -1.29 -2.71 -9.04
N PRO A 34 -2.20 -3.13 -8.13
CA PRO A 34 -3.60 -3.31 -8.50
C PRO A 34 -4.21 -1.97 -8.94
N PHE A 35 -5.15 -2.02 -9.86
CA PHE A 35 -5.94 -0.89 -10.37
C PHE A 35 -5.17 0.20 -11.13
N GLN A 36 -3.92 0.48 -10.78
CA GLN A 36 -3.15 1.55 -11.41
C GLN A 36 -2.20 1.05 -12.50
N GLN A 37 -2.01 -0.25 -12.57
CA GLN A 37 -1.09 -0.92 -13.51
C GLN A 37 0.31 -0.30 -13.52
N PHE A 38 0.72 0.25 -12.39
CA PHE A 38 2.05 0.80 -12.23
C PHE A 38 3.03 -0.34 -12.01
N ARG A 39 4.05 -0.43 -12.85
CA ARG A 39 5.04 -1.50 -12.76
C ARG A 39 6.02 -1.26 -11.63
N ILE A 40 6.21 -2.28 -10.78
CA ILE A 40 7.20 -2.29 -9.73
C ILE A 40 8.38 -3.15 -10.19
N THR A 41 9.58 -2.60 -10.08
CA THR A 41 10.83 -3.29 -10.44
C THR A 41 11.82 -3.26 -9.28
N LYS A 42 13.01 -3.79 -9.50
CA LYS A 42 14.10 -3.73 -8.52
C LYS A 42 14.68 -2.32 -8.36
N LYS A 43 14.38 -1.42 -9.29
CA LYS A 43 14.78 -0.01 -9.20
C LYS A 43 13.75 0.76 -8.39
N TRP A 44 14.20 1.74 -7.63
CA TRP A 44 13.32 2.62 -6.90
C TRP A 44 12.39 3.36 -7.86
N LYS A 45 11.10 3.31 -7.55
CA LYS A 45 10.06 4.05 -8.25
C LYS A 45 9.48 5.10 -7.30
N SER A 46 9.29 6.30 -7.80
CA SER A 46 8.69 7.41 -7.04
C SER A 46 7.20 7.47 -7.28
N ALA A 47 6.46 7.82 -6.23
CA ALA A 47 5.02 8.01 -6.30
C ALA A 47 4.67 9.29 -7.05
N TRP A 48 3.44 9.36 -7.53
CA TRP A 48 2.89 10.57 -8.11
C TRP A 48 2.73 11.65 -7.05
N LYS A 49 3.00 12.88 -7.44
CA LYS A 49 2.75 14.05 -6.59
C LYS A 49 1.25 14.31 -6.53
N GLY A 50 0.74 14.54 -5.34
CA GLY A 50 -0.67 14.83 -5.14
C GLY A 50 -1.14 14.46 -3.74
N TYR A 51 -2.42 14.63 -3.51
CA TYR A 51 -3.04 14.35 -2.23
C TYR A 51 -4.29 13.49 -2.44
N LEU A 52 -4.55 12.64 -1.47
CA LEU A 52 -5.74 11.82 -1.38
C LEU A 52 -6.52 12.23 -0.14
N ALA A 53 -7.79 11.87 -0.07
CA ALA A 53 -8.62 12.04 1.11
C ALA A 53 -9.01 10.67 1.65
N ALA A 54 -8.81 10.48 2.95
CA ALA A 54 -9.25 9.27 3.62
C ALA A 54 -10.78 9.23 3.70
N ASN A 55 -11.33 8.03 3.77
CA ASN A 55 -12.78 7.82 3.90
C ASN A 55 -13.25 7.93 5.36
N ASP A 56 -12.73 8.91 6.08
CA ASP A 56 -13.17 9.25 7.42
C ASP A 56 -14.18 10.41 7.38
N SER A 57 -14.82 10.69 8.50
CA SER A 57 -15.83 11.75 8.58
C SER A 57 -15.27 13.15 8.30
N CYS A 58 -13.97 13.34 8.46
CA CYS A 58 -13.31 14.63 8.25
C CYS A 58 -12.67 14.74 6.87
N CYS A 59 -12.70 13.69 6.06
CA CYS A 59 -11.99 13.61 4.77
C CYS A 59 -10.53 14.03 4.91
N THR A 60 -9.85 13.50 5.90
CA THR A 60 -8.46 13.84 6.21
C THR A 60 -7.58 13.63 4.99
N ARG A 61 -6.87 14.69 4.60
CA ARG A 61 -6.00 14.64 3.41
C ARG A 61 -4.63 14.10 3.80
N TYR A 62 -4.06 13.34 2.89
CA TYR A 62 -2.70 12.83 3.02
C TYR A 62 -2.02 12.79 1.67
N LYS A 63 -0.70 12.80 1.69
CA LYS A 63 0.10 12.77 0.47
C LYS A 63 -0.09 11.44 -0.24
N SER A 64 -0.37 11.47 -1.54
CA SER A 64 -0.50 10.29 -2.37
C SER A 64 0.81 9.49 -2.37
N GLY A 65 0.72 8.19 -2.50
CA GLY A 65 1.90 7.32 -2.50
C GLY A 65 1.52 5.85 -2.66
N PHE A 66 2.50 5.00 -2.46
CA PHE A 66 2.30 3.55 -2.50
C PHE A 66 1.76 3.06 -1.16
N HIS A 67 0.55 2.52 -1.18
CA HIS A 67 -0.09 1.95 0.00
C HIS A 67 0.41 0.52 0.19
N CYS A 68 1.02 0.25 1.33
CA CYS A 68 1.55 -1.06 1.67
C CYS A 68 1.12 -1.46 3.07
N TYR A 69 0.88 -2.74 3.28
CA TYR A 69 0.52 -3.26 4.60
C TYR A 69 1.77 -3.43 5.46
N THR A 70 1.63 -3.16 6.74
CA THR A 70 2.78 -3.25 7.67
C THR A 70 3.18 -4.68 7.98
N THR A 71 2.25 -5.64 7.82
CA THR A 71 2.50 -7.05 8.07
C THR A 71 1.96 -7.92 6.93
N GLN A 72 2.55 -9.10 6.78
CA GLN A 72 2.07 -10.08 5.81
C GLN A 72 0.64 -10.53 6.13
N GLN A 73 0.32 -10.66 7.39
CA GLN A 73 -1.01 -11.08 7.83
C GLN A 73 -2.09 -10.08 7.40
N ASP A 74 -1.82 -8.80 7.57
CA ASP A 74 -2.77 -7.76 7.15
C ASP A 74 -2.94 -7.76 5.63
N ALA A 75 -1.87 -7.91 4.87
CA ALA A 75 -1.95 -8.03 3.42
C ALA A 75 -2.74 -9.27 2.99
N ALA A 76 -2.54 -10.40 3.67
CA ALA A 76 -3.28 -11.63 3.36
C ALA A 76 -4.78 -11.49 3.64
N LYS A 77 -5.15 -10.80 4.72
CA LYS A 77 -6.55 -10.49 5.01
C LYS A 77 -7.16 -9.60 3.94
N ALA A 78 -6.43 -8.59 3.50
CA ALA A 78 -6.89 -7.70 2.44
C ALA A 78 -7.03 -8.42 1.11
N ARG A 79 -6.16 -9.38 0.82
CA ARG A 79 -6.21 -10.16 -0.43
C ARG A 79 -7.56 -10.85 -0.65
N VAL A 80 -8.18 -11.34 0.41
CA VAL A 80 -9.49 -12.02 0.32
C VAL A 80 -10.54 -11.11 -0.31
N LEU A 81 -10.40 -9.82 -0.17
CA LEU A 81 -11.36 -8.83 -0.67
C LEU A 81 -11.22 -8.53 -2.15
N TYR A 82 -10.13 -8.99 -2.73
CA TYR A 82 -9.88 -8.83 -4.16
C TYR A 82 -10.07 -10.15 -4.91
N MET A 83 -11.06 -10.93 -4.52
CA MET A 83 -11.28 -12.30 -5.02
C MET A 83 -11.49 -12.40 -6.52
N TYR A 84 -11.88 -11.31 -7.18
CA TYR A 84 -12.12 -11.29 -8.62
C TYR A 84 -10.85 -11.12 -9.47
N MET A 85 -9.70 -10.93 -8.84
CA MET A 85 -8.43 -10.80 -9.58
C MET A 85 -7.60 -12.07 -9.40
N LYS A 86 -7.56 -12.89 -10.45
CA LYS A 86 -6.93 -14.23 -10.41
C LYS A 86 -5.40 -14.20 -10.28
N THR A 87 -4.77 -13.09 -10.59
CA THR A 87 -3.31 -12.96 -10.68
C THR A 87 -2.68 -12.27 -9.48
N LYS A 88 -3.45 -12.09 -8.41
CA LYS A 88 -2.97 -11.37 -7.23
C LYS A 88 -2.10 -12.19 -6.33
N LYS A 89 -1.06 -11.55 -5.88
CA LYS A 89 -0.14 -12.11 -4.88
C LYS A 89 0.19 -11.09 -3.82
N VAL A 90 0.50 -11.58 -2.63
CA VAL A 90 1.08 -10.79 -1.55
C VAL A 90 2.58 -11.00 -1.60
N ILE A 91 3.33 -9.93 -1.77
CA ILE A 91 4.79 -9.98 -1.82
C ILE A 91 5.41 -8.98 -0.85
N PRO A 92 6.62 -9.28 -0.33
CA PRO A 92 7.39 -8.28 0.38
C PRO A 92 7.98 -7.27 -0.62
N VAL A 93 7.98 -6.01 -0.21
CA VAL A 93 8.58 -4.92 -0.99
C VAL A 93 9.44 -4.07 -0.06
N GLN A 94 10.38 -3.32 -0.62
CA GLN A 94 11.07 -2.27 0.12
C GLN A 94 10.40 -0.94 -0.17
N ILE A 95 10.16 -0.19 0.89
CA ILE A 95 9.58 1.16 0.80
C ILE A 95 10.49 2.16 1.50
N ASP A 96 10.40 3.40 1.08
CA ASP A 96 11.15 4.50 1.66
C ASP A 96 10.31 5.78 1.64
N GLU A 97 10.68 6.72 2.47
CA GLU A 97 9.97 7.99 2.63
C GLU A 97 8.49 7.77 2.94
N ILE A 98 8.23 7.19 4.10
CA ILE A 98 6.86 6.98 4.58
C ILE A 98 6.30 8.32 5.06
N THR A 99 5.29 8.81 4.37
CA THR A 99 4.68 10.12 4.65
C THR A 99 3.40 10.03 5.46
N THR A 100 2.75 8.86 5.46
CA THR A 100 1.49 8.67 6.17
C THR A 100 1.40 7.25 6.69
N THR A 101 0.86 7.11 7.89
CA THR A 101 0.44 5.85 8.48
C THR A 101 -1.07 5.90 8.66
N GLY A 102 -1.75 4.82 8.31
CA GLY A 102 -3.20 4.81 8.40
C GLY A 102 -3.76 3.41 8.44
N ILE A 103 -5.06 3.34 8.34
CA ILE A 103 -5.81 2.09 8.38
C ILE A 103 -6.55 1.96 7.06
N ASP A 104 -6.39 0.80 6.43
CA ASP A 104 -7.20 0.38 5.32
C ASP A 104 -8.30 -0.51 5.90
N GLY A 105 -9.54 -0.14 5.65
CA GLY A 105 -10.68 -0.92 6.06
C GLY A 105 -11.49 -1.29 4.86
N THR A 106 -11.92 -2.51 4.82
CA THR A 106 -12.87 -2.90 3.82
C THR A 106 -14.23 -2.92 4.46
N THR A 107 -15.10 -2.16 3.87
CA THR A 107 -16.50 -2.09 4.24
C THR A 107 -17.29 -3.30 3.75
N TYR A 108 -16.62 -4.27 3.13
CA TYR A 108 -17.28 -5.48 2.74
C TYR A 108 -17.43 -6.38 3.94
N GLU A 109 -18.65 -6.50 4.37
CA GLU A 109 -19.10 -7.38 5.44
C GLU A 109 -18.67 -6.94 6.85
N ILE A 110 -19.56 -7.01 7.68
CA ILE A 110 -19.75 -7.09 9.13
C ILE A 110 -18.47 -7.18 10.02
N LYS A 111 -17.30 -7.43 9.46
CA LYS A 111 -16.04 -7.45 10.20
C LYS A 111 -15.07 -6.45 9.59
N GLN A 112 -15.08 -5.25 10.15
CA GLN A 112 -14.07 -4.27 9.85
C GLN A 112 -12.70 -4.80 10.28
N ALA A 113 -11.96 -5.32 9.33
CA ALA A 113 -10.56 -5.61 9.58
C ALA A 113 -9.81 -4.27 9.54
N MET A 114 -9.27 -3.84 10.66
CA MET A 114 -8.43 -2.65 10.75
C MET A 114 -7.02 -3.03 10.31
N LEU A 115 -6.73 -2.82 9.03
CA LEU A 115 -5.46 -3.22 8.44
C LEU A 115 -4.50 -2.04 8.41
N LYS A 116 -3.37 -2.17 9.10
CA LYS A 116 -2.38 -1.09 9.17
C LYS A 116 -1.65 -0.94 7.85
N ASN A 117 -1.52 0.31 7.40
CA ASN A 117 -0.88 0.69 6.16
C ASN A 117 0.17 1.75 6.35
N TYR A 118 1.22 1.65 5.56
CA TYR A 118 2.13 2.74 5.27
C TYR A 118 1.83 3.30 3.90
N VAL A 119 1.92 4.61 3.74
CA VAL A 119 1.92 5.28 2.44
C VAL A 119 3.33 5.82 2.22
N ALA A 120 4.01 5.26 1.24
CA ALA A 120 5.41 5.56 0.96
C ALA A 120 5.58 6.27 -0.37
N GLN A 121 6.59 7.12 -0.47
CA GLN A 121 6.87 7.86 -1.69
C GLN A 121 7.75 7.06 -2.65
N LYS A 122 8.44 6.03 -2.16
CA LYS A 122 9.32 5.18 -2.97
C LYS A 122 9.07 3.71 -2.69
N ILE A 123 9.16 2.91 -3.74
CA ILE A 123 8.96 1.46 -3.68
C ILE A 123 9.89 0.74 -4.66
N ARG A 124 10.32 -0.45 -4.29
CA ARG A 124 10.99 -1.38 -5.20
C ARG A 124 10.75 -2.82 -4.75
N LEU A 125 10.93 -3.75 -5.68
CA LEU A 125 10.96 -5.17 -5.35
C LEU A 125 12.16 -5.46 -4.44
N MET A 126 12.01 -6.48 -3.60
CA MET A 126 13.13 -6.95 -2.77
C MET A 126 14.31 -7.30 -3.67
N PRO A 127 15.53 -6.86 -3.32
CA PRO A 127 16.71 -7.33 -4.03
C PRO A 127 16.83 -8.84 -3.84
N GLN A 128 17.12 -9.53 -4.92
CA GLN A 128 17.35 -10.97 -4.82
C GLN A 128 18.68 -11.23 -4.13
N PRO A 129 18.74 -12.28 -3.28
CA PRO A 129 19.99 -12.65 -2.65
C PRO A 129 21.04 -13.09 -3.67
#